data_f5bfc68ec37e7aa4f13d401cab2b5ba1
#
_entry.id   f5bfc68ec37e7aa4f13d401cab2b5ba1
#
_cell.length_a   1.000
_cell.length_b   1.000
_cell.length_c   1.000
_cell.angle_alpha   90.00
_cell.angle_beta   90.00
_cell.angle_gamma   90.00
#
_symmetry.space_group_name_H-M   'P 1'
#
loop_
_entity.id
_entity.type
_entity.pdbx_description
1 polymer ?
#
loop_
_entity_poly.entity_id
_entity_poly.type
_entity_poly.pdbx_seq_one_letter_code
_entity_poly.pdbx_strand_id
1 'polypeptide(L)'
;MMIIKTDMSACRRFIKDHRAVAAIEFAFIFPLLLSFFFGSYVLARGYYASQKVNLVAHNLADLTARTIECNGDATRACLRNIDMQDIFDAGAILMSPLPTNSLKMTISEVGV
;
A
#
# COMPACT_ATOMS: atom_id res chain seq x y z
N MET A 1 37.90 0.60 -39.95
CA MET A 1 38.44 1.08 -38.67
C MET A 1 38.20 2.59 -38.60
N MET A 2 37.07 2.99 -38.05
CA MET A 2 36.61 4.40 -38.06
C MET A 2 37.13 5.03 -36.75
N ILE A 3 38.19 5.83 -36.88
CA ILE A 3 38.79 6.54 -35.77
C ILE A 3 37.87 7.73 -35.44
N ILE A 4 37.13 7.61 -34.34
CA ILE A 4 36.39 8.72 -33.76
C ILE A 4 37.44 9.71 -33.23
N LYS A 5 37.74 10.73 -34.01
CA LYS A 5 38.45 11.92 -33.49
C LYS A 5 37.53 12.59 -32.51
N THR A 6 37.71 12.32 -31.24
CA THR A 6 37.03 13.00 -30.15
C THR A 6 37.46 14.47 -30.19
N ASP A 7 36.61 15.33 -30.71
CA ASP A 7 36.85 16.74 -30.83
C ASP A 7 36.88 17.37 -29.41
N MET A 8 38.06 17.44 -28.83
CA MET A 8 38.32 18.08 -27.53
C MET A 8 37.94 19.56 -27.52
N SER A 9 37.74 20.17 -28.68
CA SER A 9 37.28 21.53 -28.84
C SER A 9 35.76 21.67 -28.56
N ALA A 10 34.97 20.67 -28.86
CA ALA A 10 33.54 20.64 -28.55
C ALA A 10 33.32 20.55 -27.03
N CYS A 11 34.09 19.73 -26.32
CA CYS A 11 33.97 19.58 -24.88
C CYS A 11 34.32 20.88 -24.12
N ARG A 12 35.31 21.64 -24.61
CA ARG A 12 35.68 22.95 -24.03
C ARG A 12 34.62 24.04 -24.21
N ARG A 13 33.80 23.98 -25.29
CA ARG A 13 32.69 24.91 -25.50
C ARG A 13 31.53 24.61 -24.56
N PHE A 14 31.24 23.35 -24.28
CA PHE A 14 30.20 22.94 -23.32
C PHE A 14 30.46 23.42 -21.90
N ILE A 15 31.72 23.45 -21.46
CA ILE A 15 32.07 23.87 -20.08
C ILE A 15 31.93 25.40 -19.90
N LYS A 16 31.94 26.16 -20.98
CA LYS A 16 31.88 27.64 -20.94
C LYS A 16 30.44 28.18 -21.08
N ASP A 17 29.49 27.32 -21.38
CA ASP A 17 28.09 27.70 -21.56
C ASP A 17 27.34 27.55 -20.23
N HIS A 18 26.85 28.65 -19.66
CA HIS A 18 26.08 28.65 -18.41
C HIS A 18 24.87 27.71 -18.47
N ARG A 19 24.36 27.39 -19.65
CA ARG A 19 23.30 26.42 -19.89
C ARG A 19 23.74 24.98 -19.63
N ALA A 20 25.00 24.66 -19.91
CA ALA A 20 25.57 23.35 -19.67
C ALA A 20 25.76 23.07 -18.16
N VAL A 21 26.14 24.11 -17.38
CA VAL A 21 26.27 24.02 -15.93
C VAL A 21 24.91 23.73 -15.28
N ALA A 22 23.86 24.45 -15.67
CA ALA A 22 22.51 24.20 -15.17
C ALA A 22 21.99 22.80 -15.51
N ALA A 23 22.35 22.27 -16.70
CA ALA A 23 21.97 20.91 -17.09
C ALA A 23 22.66 19.83 -16.22
N ILE A 24 23.91 20.06 -15.85
CA ILE A 24 24.66 19.14 -14.96
C ILE A 24 24.06 19.18 -13.54
N GLU A 25 23.76 20.36 -13.00
CA GLU A 25 23.11 20.51 -11.70
C GLU A 25 21.75 19.80 -11.68
N PHE A 26 20.95 19.99 -12.70
CA PHE A 26 19.67 19.30 -12.84
C PHE A 26 19.86 17.78 -12.92
N ALA A 27 20.88 17.30 -13.65
CA ALA A 27 21.15 15.87 -13.78
C ALA A 27 21.51 15.20 -12.44
N PHE A 28 22.08 15.93 -11.49
CA PHE A 28 22.33 15.42 -10.15
C PHE A 28 21.11 15.47 -9.24
N ILE A 29 20.28 16.49 -9.36
CA ILE A 29 19.09 16.68 -8.54
C ILE A 29 17.96 15.75 -8.99
N PHE A 30 17.86 15.50 -10.29
CA PHE A 30 16.78 14.71 -10.88
C PHE A 30 16.63 13.28 -10.30
N PRO A 31 17.69 12.46 -10.21
CA PRO A 31 17.57 11.12 -9.59
C PRO A 31 17.20 11.18 -8.11
N LEU A 32 17.62 12.22 -7.40
CA LEU A 32 17.24 12.43 -6.01
C LEU A 32 15.74 12.70 -5.89
N LEU A 33 15.21 13.59 -6.73
CA LEU A 33 13.77 13.89 -6.77
C LEU A 33 12.94 12.66 -7.14
N LEU A 34 13.40 11.86 -8.11
CA LEU A 34 12.75 10.60 -8.45
C LEU A 34 12.71 9.62 -7.29
N SER A 35 13.80 9.50 -6.56
CA SER A 35 13.87 8.63 -5.37
C SER A 35 12.88 9.06 -4.29
N PHE A 36 12.77 10.35 -4.03
CA PHE A 36 11.77 10.89 -3.11
C PHE A 36 10.34 10.67 -3.59
N PHE A 37 10.09 10.87 -4.88
CA PHE A 37 8.78 10.66 -5.46
C PHE A 37 8.32 9.19 -5.33
N PHE A 38 9.16 8.24 -5.73
CA PHE A 38 8.84 6.83 -5.59
C PHE A 38 8.76 6.39 -4.13
N GLY A 39 9.65 6.88 -3.27
CA GLY A 39 9.62 6.62 -1.84
C GLY A 39 8.32 7.07 -1.19
N SER A 40 7.88 8.30 -1.45
CA SER A 40 6.63 8.84 -0.91
C SER A 40 5.41 8.07 -1.42
N TYR A 41 5.41 7.66 -2.68
CA TYR A 41 4.33 6.84 -3.25
C TYR A 41 4.20 5.47 -2.57
N VAL A 42 5.32 4.78 -2.35
CA VAL A 42 5.32 3.48 -1.66
C VAL A 42 4.85 3.61 -0.22
N LEU A 43 5.31 4.64 0.50
CA LEU A 43 4.89 4.90 1.88
C LEU A 43 3.39 5.22 1.96
N ALA A 44 2.88 6.05 1.05
CA ALA A 44 1.45 6.37 1.00
C ALA A 44 0.58 5.12 0.77
N ARG A 45 1.00 4.22 -0.11
CA ARG A 45 0.31 2.94 -0.33
C ARG A 45 0.33 2.03 0.90
N GLY A 46 1.46 1.93 1.58
CA GLY A 46 1.59 1.15 2.81
C GLY A 46 0.68 1.69 3.92
N TYR A 47 0.67 3.01 4.10
CA TYR A 47 -0.20 3.67 5.08
C TYR A 47 -1.69 3.45 4.77
N TYR A 48 -2.09 3.60 3.51
CA TYR A 48 -3.46 3.34 3.08
C TYR A 48 -3.90 1.90 3.34
N ALA A 49 -3.03 0.92 3.06
CA ALA A 49 -3.31 -0.48 3.34
C ALA A 49 -3.49 -0.74 4.85
N SER A 50 -2.63 -0.16 5.69
CA SER A 50 -2.73 -0.28 7.15
C SER A 50 -4.04 0.30 7.69
N GLN A 51 -4.46 1.47 7.22
CA GLN A 51 -5.74 2.06 7.62
C GLN A 51 -6.93 1.18 7.20
N LYS A 52 -6.90 0.63 5.99
CA LYS A 52 -7.94 -0.29 5.54
C LYS A 52 -8.04 -1.54 6.41
N VAL A 53 -6.93 -2.16 6.75
CA VAL A 53 -6.92 -3.33 7.64
C VAL A 53 -7.55 -3.02 8.98
N ASN A 54 -7.19 -1.89 9.60
CA ASN A 54 -7.78 -1.47 10.87
C ASN A 54 -9.30 -1.25 10.76
N LEU A 55 -9.74 -0.57 9.72
CA LEU A 55 -11.16 -0.31 9.50
C LEU A 55 -11.95 -1.62 9.31
N VAL A 56 -11.42 -2.55 8.52
CA VAL A 56 -12.04 -3.88 8.31
C VAL A 56 -12.08 -4.66 9.62
N ALA A 57 -10.99 -4.67 10.40
CA ALA A 57 -10.93 -5.36 11.68
C ALA A 57 -12.00 -4.84 12.66
N HIS A 58 -12.16 -3.52 12.76
CA HIS A 58 -13.21 -2.92 13.61
C HIS A 58 -14.62 -3.27 13.13
N ASN A 59 -14.88 -3.18 11.84
CA ASN A 59 -16.19 -3.51 11.28
C ASN A 59 -16.53 -4.99 11.47
N LEU A 60 -15.57 -5.89 11.24
CA LEU A 60 -15.77 -7.32 11.49
C LEU A 60 -16.04 -7.62 12.97
N ALA A 61 -15.30 -6.99 13.87
CA ALA A 61 -15.52 -7.14 15.30
C ALA A 61 -16.92 -6.68 15.73
N ASP A 62 -17.39 -5.54 15.19
CA ASP A 62 -18.74 -5.03 15.48
C ASP A 62 -19.83 -5.94 14.89
N LEU A 63 -19.65 -6.41 13.67
CA LEU A 63 -20.57 -7.37 13.05
C LEU A 63 -20.64 -8.68 13.85
N THR A 64 -19.49 -9.21 14.26
CA THR A 64 -19.43 -10.42 15.07
C THR A 64 -20.12 -10.23 16.43
N ALA A 65 -19.91 -9.08 17.07
CA ALA A 65 -20.54 -8.77 18.35
C ALA A 65 -22.06 -8.64 18.25
N ARG A 66 -22.58 -8.17 17.12
CA ARG A 66 -24.04 -8.04 16.90
C ARG A 66 -24.73 -9.35 16.54
N THR A 67 -24.03 -10.28 15.92
CA THR A 67 -24.60 -11.60 15.53
C THR A 67 -24.71 -12.58 16.70
N ILE A 68 -24.25 -12.21 17.89
CA ILE A 68 -24.28 -13.07 19.10
C ILE A 68 -25.70 -13.19 19.73
N GLU A 69 -26.68 -12.44 19.28
CA GLU A 69 -28.07 -12.59 19.77
C GLU A 69 -28.74 -13.83 19.19
N CYS A 70 -28.43 -14.98 19.74
CA CYS A 70 -29.18 -16.20 19.50
C CYS A 70 -30.35 -16.28 20.47
N ASN A 71 -31.55 -16.13 19.94
CA ASN A 71 -32.83 -16.63 20.47
C ASN A 71 -32.82 -17.12 21.95
N GLY A 72 -32.77 -16.20 22.89
CA GLY A 72 -33.25 -16.46 24.26
C GLY A 72 -32.30 -17.12 25.24
N ASP A 73 -31.15 -17.62 24.85
CA ASP A 73 -30.13 -18.14 25.75
C ASP A 73 -28.83 -17.30 25.64
N ALA A 74 -28.71 -16.35 26.55
CA ALA A 74 -27.58 -15.41 26.62
C ALA A 74 -26.21 -16.04 26.96
N THR A 75 -26.11 -17.37 26.94
CA THR A 75 -24.91 -18.09 27.40
C THR A 75 -24.11 -18.81 26.32
N ARG A 76 -24.55 -18.78 25.07
CA ARG A 76 -23.80 -19.44 23.97
C ARG A 76 -23.75 -18.54 22.76
N ALA A 77 -22.55 -18.17 22.39
CA ALA A 77 -22.25 -17.58 21.07
C ALA A 77 -22.62 -18.59 19.97
N CYS A 78 -23.69 -18.30 19.23
CA CYS A 78 -24.17 -19.17 18.17
C CYS A 78 -23.79 -18.58 16.80
N LEU A 79 -22.51 -18.38 16.57
CA LEU A 79 -22.04 -18.09 15.21
C LEU A 79 -22.22 -19.35 14.36
N ARG A 80 -23.23 -19.31 13.50
CA ARG A 80 -23.42 -20.36 12.49
C ARG A 80 -22.31 -20.25 11.45
N ASN A 81 -21.92 -21.38 10.89
CA ASN A 81 -20.89 -21.42 9.85
C ASN A 81 -21.23 -20.59 8.60
N ILE A 82 -22.52 -20.38 8.35
CA ILE A 82 -23.03 -19.50 7.25
C ILE A 82 -22.77 -18.04 7.59
N ASP A 83 -23.06 -17.62 8.83
CA ASP A 83 -22.89 -16.22 9.26
C ASP A 83 -21.40 -15.82 9.25
N MET A 84 -20.51 -16.76 9.55
CA MET A 84 -19.06 -16.57 9.46
C MET A 84 -18.58 -16.39 8.03
N GLN A 85 -19.13 -17.13 7.07
CA GLN A 85 -18.79 -16.95 5.67
C GLN A 85 -19.24 -15.59 5.15
N ASP A 86 -20.44 -15.17 5.47
CA ASP A 86 -20.97 -13.86 5.08
C ASP A 86 -20.14 -12.71 5.68
N ILE A 87 -19.66 -12.83 6.92
CA ILE A 87 -18.78 -11.86 7.57
C ILE A 87 -17.42 -11.81 6.85
N PHE A 88 -16.84 -12.95 6.49
CA PHE A 88 -15.57 -12.98 5.77
C PHE A 88 -15.70 -12.42 4.35
N ASP A 89 -16.78 -12.70 3.66
CA ASP A 89 -17.06 -12.17 2.33
C ASP A 89 -17.25 -10.64 2.38
N ALA A 90 -17.97 -10.14 3.38
CA ALA A 90 -18.09 -8.70 3.62
C ALA A 90 -16.71 -8.06 3.88
N GLY A 91 -15.86 -8.71 4.68
CA GLY A 91 -14.49 -8.28 4.91
C GLY A 91 -13.64 -8.21 3.64
N ALA A 92 -13.78 -9.21 2.77
CA ALA A 92 -13.07 -9.25 1.50
C ALA A 92 -13.52 -8.12 0.54
N ILE A 93 -14.82 -7.81 0.50
CA ILE A 93 -15.37 -6.71 -0.30
C ILE A 93 -14.86 -5.36 0.23
N LEU A 94 -14.82 -5.16 1.54
CA LEU A 94 -14.33 -3.93 2.16
C LEU A 94 -12.84 -3.69 1.89
N MET A 95 -12.06 -4.75 1.67
CA MET A 95 -10.64 -4.64 1.32
C MET A 95 -10.39 -4.20 -0.12
N SER A 96 -11.39 -4.25 -1.02
CA SER A 96 -11.22 -3.76 -2.39
C SER A 96 -10.72 -2.29 -2.41
N PRO A 97 -9.76 -1.93 -3.28
CA PRO A 97 -9.12 -2.66 -4.38
C PRO A 97 -7.83 -3.42 -4.02
N LEU A 98 -7.56 -3.72 -2.74
CA LEU A 98 -6.37 -4.48 -2.38
C LEU A 98 -6.52 -5.97 -2.74
N PRO A 99 -5.41 -6.65 -3.12
CA PRO A 99 -5.45 -8.08 -3.41
C PRO A 99 -5.78 -8.88 -2.14
N THR A 100 -6.79 -9.72 -2.22
CA THR A 100 -7.27 -10.56 -1.10
C THR A 100 -6.64 -11.94 -1.05
N ASN A 101 -5.82 -12.30 -2.05
CA ASN A 101 -5.26 -13.66 -2.20
C ASN A 101 -4.38 -14.12 -1.02
N SER A 102 -3.83 -13.19 -0.26
CA SER A 102 -3.02 -13.47 0.92
C SER A 102 -3.69 -13.05 2.24
N LEU A 103 -4.96 -12.66 2.19
CA LEU A 103 -5.70 -12.22 3.35
C LEU A 103 -6.05 -13.43 4.24
N LYS A 104 -5.56 -13.41 5.47
CA LYS A 104 -5.94 -14.37 6.50
C LYS A 104 -6.72 -13.63 7.58
N MET A 105 -7.95 -14.03 7.80
CA MET A 105 -8.80 -13.52 8.86
C MET A 105 -8.96 -14.60 9.93
N THR A 106 -8.82 -14.23 11.20
CA THR A 106 -9.03 -15.12 12.33
C THR A 106 -9.88 -14.39 13.35
N ILE A 107 -10.98 -15.00 13.73
CA ILE A 107 -11.85 -14.51 14.80
C ILE A 107 -11.60 -15.41 16.01
N SER A 108 -11.26 -14.83 17.15
CA SER A 108 -11.11 -15.53 18.42
C SER A 108 -12.08 -14.95 19.43
N GLU A 109 -12.85 -15.82 20.05
CA GLU A 109 -13.75 -15.46 21.15
C GLU A 109 -13.10 -15.85 22.48
N VAL A 110 -13.12 -14.92 23.42
CA VAL A 110 -12.71 -15.18 24.81
C VAL A 110 -13.99 -15.32 25.62
N GLY A 111 -14.38 -16.56 25.90
CA GLY A 111 -15.46 -16.85 26.84
C GLY A 111 -15.02 -16.52 28.29
N VAL A 112 -15.83 -15.74 28.98
CA VAL A 112 -15.71 -15.43 30.40
C VAL A 112 -16.63 -16.33 31.18
#